data_db217fcbe928430c8e4c76ce115a65e3
#
_entry.id   db217fcbe928430c8e4c76ce115a65e3
#
_cell.length_a   1.000
_cell.length_b   1.000
_cell.length_c   1.000
_cell.angle_alpha   90.00
_cell.angle_beta   90.00
_cell.angle_gamma   90.00
#
_symmetry.space_group_name_H-M   'P 1'
#
loop_
_entity.id
_entity.type
_entity.pdbx_description
1 polymer ?
#
loop_
_entity_poly.entity_id
_entity_poly.type
_entity_poly.pdbx_seq_one_letter_code
_entity_poly.pdbx_strand_id
1 'polypeptide(L)'
;MLTLAILLRQDGFPAAGKCLPLLLLAVVILPLYELLLLEFSYPLRLLSTWISVILLNLCSYRVNYDGTSLFWENQTLSITEACSGISLLSLFFLIEYLIAQPLEIASWKKWCWSSLILIWVTLGNAFRLLLTFVLYRFLGERVFEARIHFLLGCFFVVITSLLIWFSSYLFKLDQHPSEEA
;
A
#
# COMPACT_ATOMS: atom_id res chain seq x y z
N MET A 1 23.10 -11.80 -0.97
CA MET A 1 24.38 -12.47 -0.69
C MET A 1 24.90 -13.24 -1.90
N LEU A 2 24.11 -14.09 -2.55
CA LEU A 2 24.55 -14.88 -3.73
C LEU A 2 24.94 -14.02 -4.94
N THR A 3 24.18 -12.99 -5.26
CA THR A 3 24.43 -12.04 -6.36
C THR A 3 25.73 -11.26 -6.19
N LEU A 4 26.05 -10.85 -4.97
CA LEU A 4 27.31 -10.17 -4.67
C LEU A 4 28.51 -11.10 -4.84
N ALA A 5 28.38 -12.37 -4.42
CA ALA A 5 29.42 -13.38 -4.59
C ALA A 5 29.68 -13.72 -6.06
N ILE A 6 28.64 -13.70 -6.91
CA ILE A 6 28.75 -13.93 -8.37
C ILE A 6 29.46 -12.75 -9.04
N LEU A 7 29.11 -11.51 -8.69
CA LEU A 7 29.76 -10.30 -9.23
C LEU A 7 31.24 -10.21 -8.83
N LEU A 8 31.58 -10.55 -7.58
CA LEU A 8 32.94 -10.58 -7.10
C LEU A 8 33.83 -11.66 -7.80
N ARG A 9 33.16 -12.74 -8.27
CA ARG A 9 33.85 -13.85 -8.92
C ARG A 9 34.12 -13.59 -10.42
N GLN A 10 33.28 -12.79 -11.09
CA GLN A 10 33.39 -12.54 -12.54
C GLN A 10 34.25 -11.32 -12.90
N ASP A 11 34.13 -10.20 -12.15
CA ASP A 11 34.74 -8.92 -12.54
C ASP A 11 35.88 -8.44 -11.60
N GLY A 12 36.11 -9.15 -10.50
CA GLY A 12 37.18 -8.82 -9.55
C GLY A 12 36.96 -7.58 -8.67
N PHE A 13 37.97 -7.18 -7.94
CA PHE A 13 37.94 -6.10 -6.95
C PHE A 13 37.44 -4.72 -7.42
N PRO A 14 37.63 -4.30 -8.71
CA PRO A 14 37.14 -2.98 -9.16
C PRO A 14 35.60 -2.86 -9.23
N ALA A 15 34.87 -3.96 -9.40
CA ALA A 15 33.40 -3.94 -9.40
C ALA A 15 32.84 -3.76 -7.99
N ALA A 16 33.48 -4.31 -6.96
CA ALA A 16 33.10 -4.14 -5.57
C ALA A 16 33.21 -2.66 -5.12
N GLY A 17 34.22 -1.93 -5.57
CA GLY A 17 34.37 -0.50 -5.29
C GLY A 17 33.25 0.37 -5.90
N LYS A 18 32.69 -0.03 -7.05
CA LYS A 18 31.55 0.66 -7.68
C LYS A 18 30.23 0.37 -6.97
N CYS A 19 30.09 -0.81 -6.36
CA CYS A 19 28.88 -1.18 -5.60
C CYS A 19 28.87 -0.63 -4.17
N LEU A 20 30.04 -0.29 -3.60
CA LEU A 20 30.16 0.22 -2.24
C LEU A 20 29.31 1.48 -1.96
N PRO A 21 29.35 2.54 -2.81
CA PRO A 21 28.52 3.73 -2.58
C PRO A 21 27.02 3.42 -2.69
N LEU A 22 26.62 2.48 -3.54
CA LEU A 22 25.22 2.03 -3.63
C LEU A 22 24.79 1.27 -2.39
N LEU A 23 25.66 0.42 -1.83
CA LEU A 23 25.41 -0.28 -0.57
C LEU A 23 25.31 0.69 0.61
N LEU A 24 26.24 1.66 0.70
CA LEU A 24 26.18 2.71 1.73
C LEU A 24 24.92 3.55 1.61
N LEU A 25 24.53 3.92 0.39
CA LEU A 25 23.29 4.63 0.13
C LEU A 25 22.06 3.81 0.57
N ALA A 26 22.02 2.51 0.27
CA ALA A 26 20.97 1.61 0.70
C ALA A 26 20.88 1.52 2.23
N VAL A 27 22.02 1.42 2.93
CA VAL A 27 22.06 1.38 4.40
C VAL A 27 21.52 2.66 5.05
N VAL A 28 21.70 3.81 4.40
CA VAL A 28 21.16 5.10 4.89
C VAL A 28 19.67 5.26 4.53
N ILE A 29 19.29 4.83 3.33
CA ILE A 29 17.90 5.00 2.85
C ILE A 29 16.94 4.06 3.60
N LEU A 30 17.35 2.83 3.94
CA LEU A 30 16.46 1.87 4.61
C LEU A 30 15.89 2.40 5.94
N PRO A 31 16.69 2.87 6.92
CA PRO A 31 16.15 3.40 8.17
C PRO A 31 15.36 4.70 7.96
N LEU A 32 15.74 5.55 7.00
CA LEU A 32 14.99 6.76 6.66
C LEU A 32 13.63 6.40 6.07
N TYR A 33 13.58 5.38 5.22
CA TYR A 33 12.34 4.87 4.66
C TYR A 33 11.41 4.33 5.77
N GLU A 34 11.92 3.55 6.72
CA GLU A 34 11.13 3.06 7.86
C GLU A 34 10.59 4.21 8.71
N LEU A 35 11.41 5.23 8.98
CA LEU A 35 10.98 6.41 9.72
C LEU A 35 9.85 7.17 8.99
N LEU A 36 9.99 7.38 7.69
CA LEU A 36 8.95 8.01 6.88
C LEU A 36 7.66 7.17 6.87
N LEU A 37 7.78 5.84 6.78
CA LEU A 37 6.62 4.95 6.85
C LEU A 37 5.90 5.07 8.18
N LEU A 38 6.61 5.17 9.30
CA LEU A 38 6.01 5.35 10.63
C LEU A 38 5.23 6.66 10.72
N GLU A 39 5.81 7.77 10.28
CA GLU A 39 5.17 9.09 10.30
C GLU A 39 3.90 9.13 9.44
N PHE A 40 3.94 8.56 8.22
CA PHE A 40 2.77 8.51 7.33
C PHE A 40 1.77 7.42 7.69
N SER A 41 2.16 6.41 8.46
CA SER A 41 1.28 5.32 8.89
C SER A 41 0.12 5.82 9.74
N TYR A 42 0.38 6.74 10.67
CA TYR A 42 -0.63 7.25 11.59
C TYR A 42 -1.76 8.02 10.89
N PRO A 43 -1.50 9.03 10.04
CA PRO A 43 -2.56 9.75 9.33
C PRO A 43 -3.35 8.82 8.37
N LEU A 44 -2.70 7.86 7.73
CA LEU A 44 -3.40 6.88 6.88
C LEU A 44 -4.32 5.97 7.71
N ARG A 45 -3.89 5.55 8.91
CA ARG A 45 -4.76 4.80 9.82
C ARG A 45 -5.97 5.62 10.24
N LEU A 46 -5.76 6.89 10.64
CA LEU A 46 -6.86 7.78 11.01
C LEU A 46 -7.88 7.92 9.88
N LEU A 47 -7.40 8.18 8.66
CA LEU A 47 -8.26 8.35 7.50
C LEU A 47 -9.03 7.05 7.18
N SER A 48 -8.35 5.91 7.17
CA SER A 48 -8.98 4.61 6.94
C SER A 48 -9.99 4.25 8.02
N THR A 49 -9.69 4.57 9.29
CA THR A 49 -10.60 4.38 10.42
C THR A 49 -11.85 5.23 10.25
N TRP A 50 -11.68 6.51 9.95
CA TRP A 50 -12.77 7.45 9.75
C TRP A 50 -13.72 7.00 8.63
N ILE A 51 -13.16 6.64 7.47
CA ILE A 51 -13.96 6.12 6.34
C ILE A 51 -14.68 4.83 6.74
N SER A 52 -13.99 3.90 7.43
CA SER A 52 -14.59 2.63 7.86
C SER A 52 -15.76 2.84 8.81
N VAL A 53 -15.64 3.79 9.75
CA VAL A 53 -16.71 4.13 10.69
C VAL A 53 -17.93 4.71 9.98
N ILE A 54 -17.71 5.61 9.01
CA ILE A 54 -18.81 6.13 8.19
C ILE A 54 -19.54 4.98 7.48
N LEU A 55 -18.81 4.09 6.85
CA LEU A 55 -19.38 2.94 6.14
C LEU A 55 -20.12 1.98 7.08
N LEU A 56 -19.56 1.71 8.27
CA LEU A 56 -20.20 0.86 9.28
C LEU A 56 -21.51 1.49 9.78
N ASN A 57 -21.50 2.79 10.05
CA ASN A 57 -22.71 3.50 10.50
C ASN A 57 -23.77 3.57 9.41
N LEU A 58 -23.39 3.69 8.14
CA LEU A 58 -24.31 3.56 6.99
C LEU A 58 -24.93 2.16 6.90
N CYS A 59 -24.18 1.13 7.29
CA CYS A 59 -24.68 -0.25 7.41
C CYS A 59 -25.49 -0.51 8.71
N SER A 60 -25.85 0.55 9.43
CA SER A 60 -26.61 0.47 10.70
C SER A 60 -25.85 -0.13 11.89
N TYR A 61 -24.53 -0.25 11.81
CA TYR A 61 -23.70 -0.52 12.98
C TYR A 61 -23.46 0.79 13.73
N ARG A 62 -23.75 0.80 15.03
CA ARG A 62 -23.48 1.98 15.88
C ARG A 62 -22.05 1.88 16.43
N VAL A 63 -21.10 2.36 15.65
CA VAL A 63 -19.67 2.33 15.98
C VAL A 63 -19.21 3.75 16.25
N ASN A 64 -18.55 3.94 17.38
CA ASN A 64 -17.81 5.16 17.71
C ASN A 64 -16.31 4.93 17.52
N TYR A 65 -15.53 5.98 17.43
CA TYR A 65 -14.08 5.89 17.33
C TYR A 65 -13.40 7.00 18.12
N ASP A 66 -12.20 6.70 18.59
CA ASP A 66 -11.27 7.67 19.14
C ASP A 66 -9.87 7.35 18.61
N GLY A 67 -9.32 8.29 17.85
CA GLY A 67 -8.07 8.06 17.12
C GLY A 67 -8.18 6.86 16.17
N THR A 68 -7.40 5.82 16.42
CA THR A 68 -7.36 4.57 15.64
C THR A 68 -8.09 3.41 16.33
N SER A 69 -8.85 3.69 17.38
CA SER A 69 -9.62 2.68 18.14
C SER A 69 -11.09 2.79 17.79
N LEU A 70 -11.72 1.65 17.53
CA LEU A 70 -13.15 1.51 17.26
C LEU A 70 -13.83 0.97 18.52
N PHE A 71 -14.94 1.59 18.92
CA PHE A 71 -15.76 1.19 20.04
C PHE A 71 -17.11 0.71 19.54
N TRP A 72 -17.42 -0.54 19.82
CA TRP A 72 -18.69 -1.14 19.47
C TRP A 72 -19.23 -1.96 20.64
N GLU A 73 -20.40 -1.55 21.14
CA GLU A 73 -20.98 -2.12 22.36
C GLU A 73 -19.95 -2.04 23.52
N ASN A 74 -19.54 -3.18 24.10
CA ASN A 74 -18.55 -3.25 25.17
C ASN A 74 -17.15 -3.67 24.69
N GLN A 75 -16.89 -3.57 23.38
CA GLN A 75 -15.62 -4.01 22.80
C GLN A 75 -14.84 -2.86 22.20
N THR A 76 -13.53 -2.94 22.34
CA THR A 76 -12.59 -1.98 21.75
C THR A 76 -11.68 -2.70 20.77
N LEU A 77 -11.68 -2.26 19.52
CA LEU A 77 -10.83 -2.79 18.46
C LEU A 77 -9.81 -1.71 18.07
N SER A 78 -8.54 -1.94 18.37
CA SER A 78 -7.47 -1.03 18.00
C SER A 78 -6.86 -1.41 16.65
N ILE A 79 -6.79 -0.44 15.73
CA ILE A 79 -6.21 -0.61 14.41
C ILE A 79 -4.70 -0.48 14.52
N THR A 80 -3.98 -1.58 14.30
CA THR A 80 -2.52 -1.67 14.39
C THR A 80 -1.84 -1.05 13.15
N GLU A 81 -0.53 -0.85 13.24
CA GLU A 81 0.29 -0.35 12.11
C GLU A 81 0.22 -1.26 10.88
N ALA A 82 0.15 -2.57 11.08
CA ALA A 82 -0.04 -3.54 10.00
C ALA A 82 -1.33 -3.31 9.20
N CYS A 83 -2.30 -2.59 9.78
CA CYS A 83 -3.58 -2.24 9.17
C CYS A 83 -3.62 -0.82 8.59
N SER A 84 -2.49 -0.12 8.53
CA SER A 84 -2.41 1.25 7.99
C SER A 84 -2.57 1.33 6.48
N GLY A 85 -2.26 0.26 5.75
CA GLY A 85 -2.19 0.24 4.29
C GLY A 85 -0.92 0.89 3.73
N ILE A 86 -0.01 1.41 4.57
CA ILE A 86 1.20 2.11 4.13
C ILE A 86 2.12 1.22 3.30
N SER A 87 2.27 -0.06 3.68
CA SER A 87 3.09 -1.02 2.94
C SER A 87 2.55 -1.26 1.53
N LEU A 88 1.22 -1.31 1.37
CA LEU A 88 0.56 -1.43 0.07
C LEU A 88 0.75 -0.16 -0.75
N LEU A 89 0.60 1.00 -0.12
CA LEU A 89 0.79 2.28 -0.78
C LEU A 89 2.21 2.40 -1.34
N SER A 90 3.21 2.05 -0.53
CA SER A 90 4.62 2.05 -0.93
C SER A 90 4.89 1.10 -2.10
N LEU A 91 4.31 -0.10 -2.05
CA LEU A 91 4.42 -1.08 -3.13
C LEU A 91 3.82 -0.56 -4.43
N PHE A 92 2.60 0.00 -4.39
CA PHE A 92 1.93 0.51 -5.57
C PHE A 92 2.63 1.74 -6.15
N PHE A 93 3.16 2.64 -5.32
CA PHE A 93 3.97 3.76 -5.81
C PHE A 93 5.27 3.30 -6.45
N LEU A 94 5.93 2.26 -5.91
CA LEU A 94 7.11 1.69 -6.54
C LEU A 94 6.77 1.09 -7.91
N ILE A 95 5.69 0.32 -8.00
CA ILE A 95 5.23 -0.28 -9.27
C ILE A 95 4.86 0.82 -10.27
N GLU A 96 4.13 1.86 -9.83
CA GLU A 96 3.80 3.01 -10.66
C GLU A 96 5.06 3.68 -11.20
N TYR A 97 6.02 3.98 -10.33
CA TYR A 97 7.28 4.60 -10.73
C TYR A 97 7.99 3.78 -11.81
N LEU A 98 8.10 2.46 -11.62
CA LEU A 98 8.75 1.56 -12.57
C LEU A 98 8.01 1.50 -13.91
N ILE A 99 6.68 1.53 -13.91
CA ILE A 99 5.85 1.49 -15.13
C ILE A 99 5.82 2.85 -15.83
N ALA A 100 5.68 3.94 -15.04
CA ALA A 100 5.51 5.27 -15.60
C ALA A 100 6.80 5.91 -16.16
N GLN A 101 7.97 5.44 -15.71
CA GLN A 101 9.27 5.96 -16.19
C GLN A 101 9.47 5.82 -17.70
N PRO A 102 9.28 4.63 -18.31
CA PRO A 102 9.47 4.44 -19.74
C PRO A 102 8.35 5.04 -20.60
N LEU A 103 7.22 5.45 -19.99
CA LEU A 103 6.09 6.00 -20.73
C LEU A 103 6.27 7.49 -20.97
N GLU A 104 6.23 7.91 -22.23
CA GLU A 104 6.28 9.32 -22.66
C GLU A 104 4.93 10.01 -22.49
N ILE A 105 4.35 9.92 -21.29
CA ILE A 105 3.08 10.57 -20.96
C ILE A 105 3.31 11.91 -20.26
N ALA A 106 2.38 12.85 -20.47
CA ALA A 106 2.46 14.16 -19.86
C ALA A 106 2.54 14.08 -18.33
N SER A 107 3.39 14.89 -17.70
CA SER A 107 3.63 14.86 -16.25
C SER A 107 2.36 15.00 -15.41
N TRP A 108 1.40 15.83 -15.84
CA TRP A 108 0.13 15.99 -15.13
C TRP A 108 -0.69 14.68 -15.06
N LYS A 109 -0.65 13.84 -16.12
CA LYS A 109 -1.31 12.53 -16.12
C LYS A 109 -0.66 11.57 -15.11
N LYS A 110 0.67 11.62 -14.96
CA LYS A 110 1.41 10.84 -13.94
C LYS A 110 0.92 11.24 -12.52
N TRP A 111 0.84 12.54 -12.26
CA TRP A 111 0.34 13.03 -10.96
C TRP A 111 -1.13 12.63 -10.69
N CYS A 112 -2.00 12.70 -11.69
CA CYS A 112 -3.38 12.23 -11.56
C CYS A 112 -3.42 10.74 -11.23
N TRP A 113 -2.59 9.93 -11.87
CA TRP A 113 -2.53 8.49 -11.62
C TRP A 113 -2.00 8.18 -10.22
N SER A 114 -0.93 8.82 -9.77
CA SER A 114 -0.43 8.71 -8.38
C SER A 114 -1.51 9.06 -7.36
N SER A 115 -2.29 10.11 -7.61
CA SER A 115 -3.40 10.51 -6.74
C SER A 115 -4.51 9.45 -6.70
N LEU A 116 -4.81 8.79 -7.82
CA LEU A 116 -5.77 7.69 -7.88
C LEU A 116 -5.29 6.46 -7.11
N ILE A 117 -4.00 6.14 -7.18
CA ILE A 117 -3.41 5.04 -6.39
C ILE A 117 -3.61 5.30 -4.91
N LEU A 118 -3.33 6.52 -4.44
CA LEU A 118 -3.55 6.91 -3.04
C LEU A 118 -5.01 6.73 -2.63
N ILE A 119 -5.95 7.16 -3.47
CA ILE A 119 -7.39 7.03 -3.22
C ILE A 119 -7.78 5.55 -3.15
N TRP A 120 -7.41 4.74 -4.14
CA TRP A 120 -7.81 3.32 -4.20
C TRP A 120 -7.19 2.49 -3.07
N VAL A 121 -5.93 2.74 -2.71
CA VAL A 121 -5.29 2.06 -1.58
C VAL A 121 -5.97 2.44 -0.26
N THR A 122 -6.28 3.72 -0.06
CA THR A 122 -6.96 4.18 1.17
C THR A 122 -8.37 3.61 1.28
N LEU A 123 -9.16 3.65 0.20
CA LEU A 123 -10.49 3.05 0.16
C LEU A 123 -10.43 1.53 0.34
N GLY A 124 -9.53 0.85 -0.37
CA GLY A 124 -9.34 -0.59 -0.22
C GLY A 124 -9.00 -0.99 1.21
N ASN A 125 -8.14 -0.22 1.88
CA ASN A 125 -7.81 -0.44 3.29
C ASN A 125 -9.01 -0.18 4.21
N ALA A 126 -9.80 0.86 3.96
CA ALA A 126 -11.01 1.14 4.72
C ALA A 126 -12.06 0.02 4.57
N PHE A 127 -12.25 -0.50 3.36
CA PHE A 127 -13.11 -1.66 3.13
C PHE A 127 -12.58 -2.93 3.81
N ARG A 128 -11.28 -3.14 3.84
CA ARG A 128 -10.65 -4.23 4.58
C ARG A 128 -10.98 -4.14 6.07
N LEU A 129 -10.85 -2.96 6.66
CA LEU A 129 -11.20 -2.72 8.07
C LEU A 129 -12.68 -2.98 8.32
N LEU A 130 -13.56 -2.47 7.45
CA LEU A 130 -15.00 -2.74 7.51
C LEU A 130 -15.29 -4.24 7.48
N LEU A 131 -14.70 -4.97 6.52
CA LEU A 131 -14.92 -6.41 6.40
C LEU A 131 -14.35 -7.17 7.60
N THR A 132 -13.18 -6.77 8.10
CA THR A 132 -12.59 -7.34 9.32
C THR A 132 -13.54 -7.16 10.51
N PHE A 133 -14.14 -5.97 10.66
CA PHE A 133 -15.10 -5.68 11.70
C PHE A 133 -16.38 -6.53 11.57
N VAL A 134 -16.94 -6.63 10.36
CA VAL A 134 -18.12 -7.45 10.11
C VAL A 134 -17.84 -8.93 10.40
N LEU A 135 -16.69 -9.44 9.96
CA LEU A 135 -16.28 -10.82 10.22
C LEU A 135 -16.01 -11.08 11.71
N TYR A 136 -15.52 -10.07 12.44
CA TYR A 136 -15.33 -10.15 13.90
C TYR A 136 -16.63 -10.50 14.61
N ARG A 137 -17.77 -10.01 14.14
CA ARG A 137 -19.09 -10.34 14.70
C ARG A 137 -19.43 -11.84 14.60
N PHE A 138 -18.96 -12.51 13.54
CA PHE A 138 -19.27 -13.93 13.29
C PHE A 138 -18.18 -14.87 13.81
N LEU A 139 -16.93 -14.47 13.72
CA LEU A 139 -15.75 -15.30 14.03
C LEU A 139 -15.09 -14.96 15.37
N GLY A 140 -15.48 -13.83 15.98
CA GLY A 140 -14.82 -13.30 17.17
C GLY A 140 -13.34 -13.03 16.91
N GLU A 141 -12.51 -13.26 17.91
CA GLU A 141 -11.06 -13.01 17.85
C GLU A 141 -10.31 -13.83 16.78
N ARG A 142 -10.93 -14.90 16.27
CA ARG A 142 -10.33 -15.71 15.19
C ARG A 142 -10.05 -14.92 13.91
N VAL A 143 -10.76 -13.83 13.68
CA VAL A 143 -10.52 -12.96 12.51
C VAL A 143 -9.09 -12.38 12.52
N PHE A 144 -8.49 -12.25 13.71
CA PHE A 144 -7.12 -11.76 13.89
C PHE A 144 -6.06 -12.85 13.79
N GLU A 145 -6.46 -14.12 13.63
CA GLU A 145 -5.50 -15.18 13.34
C GLU A 145 -4.71 -14.84 12.07
N ALA A 146 -3.41 -15.10 12.10
CA ALA A 146 -2.48 -14.73 11.03
C ALA A 146 -2.96 -15.19 9.64
N ARG A 147 -3.59 -16.38 9.54
CA ARG A 147 -4.07 -16.94 8.26
C ARG A 147 -5.24 -16.13 7.69
N ILE A 148 -6.24 -15.83 8.52
CA ILE A 148 -7.45 -15.08 8.07
C ILE A 148 -7.06 -13.65 7.73
N HIS A 149 -6.26 -13.03 8.57
CA HIS A 149 -5.75 -11.69 8.35
C HIS A 149 -4.92 -11.58 7.07
N PHE A 150 -4.06 -12.57 6.79
CA PHE A 150 -3.28 -12.65 5.56
C PHE A 150 -4.18 -12.81 4.33
N LEU A 151 -5.17 -13.72 4.37
CA LEU A 151 -6.10 -13.94 3.25
C LEU A 151 -6.91 -12.68 2.95
N LEU A 152 -7.40 -11.98 3.97
CA LEU A 152 -8.05 -10.69 3.80
C LEU A 152 -7.12 -9.67 3.15
N GLY A 153 -5.86 -9.60 3.60
CA GLY A 153 -4.84 -8.75 2.98
C GLY A 153 -4.68 -9.04 1.49
N CYS A 154 -4.45 -10.31 1.13
CA CYS A 154 -4.29 -10.75 -0.28
C CYS A 154 -5.54 -10.41 -1.12
N PHE A 155 -6.74 -10.65 -0.61
CA PHE A 155 -7.98 -10.33 -1.30
C PHE A 155 -8.07 -8.84 -1.65
N PHE A 156 -7.76 -7.95 -0.69
CA PHE A 156 -7.79 -6.51 -0.94
C PHE A 156 -6.65 -6.01 -1.82
N VAL A 157 -5.48 -6.65 -1.79
CA VAL A 157 -4.40 -6.37 -2.76
C VAL A 157 -4.88 -6.62 -4.18
N VAL A 158 -5.52 -7.77 -4.42
CA VAL A 158 -6.03 -8.13 -5.76
C VAL A 158 -7.11 -7.13 -6.21
N ILE A 159 -8.08 -6.81 -5.35
CA ILE A 159 -9.13 -5.85 -5.71
C ILE A 159 -8.53 -4.48 -6.00
N THR A 160 -7.64 -3.98 -5.15
CA THR A 160 -6.99 -2.68 -5.34
C THR A 160 -6.18 -2.65 -6.63
N SER A 161 -5.45 -3.74 -6.94
CA SER A 161 -4.70 -3.88 -8.20
C SER A 161 -5.62 -3.80 -9.41
N LEU A 162 -6.78 -4.48 -9.38
CA LEU A 162 -7.76 -4.43 -10.46
C LEU A 162 -8.36 -3.02 -10.64
N LEU A 163 -8.64 -2.31 -9.55
CA LEU A 163 -9.14 -0.94 -9.60
C LEU A 163 -8.11 0.04 -10.16
N ILE A 164 -6.85 -0.10 -9.78
CA ILE A 164 -5.75 0.69 -10.32
C ILE A 164 -5.56 0.40 -11.81
N TRP A 165 -5.56 -0.88 -12.19
CA TRP A 165 -5.47 -1.30 -13.60
C TRP A 165 -6.63 -0.76 -14.43
N PHE A 166 -7.86 -0.88 -13.94
CA PHE A 166 -9.03 -0.32 -14.61
C PHE A 166 -8.95 1.20 -14.75
N SER A 167 -8.46 1.89 -13.72
CA SER A 167 -8.23 3.34 -13.76
C SER A 167 -7.18 3.72 -14.80
N SER A 168 -6.09 2.95 -14.93
CA SER A 168 -5.06 3.21 -15.96
C SER A 168 -5.62 3.09 -17.36
N TYR A 169 -6.49 2.11 -17.59
CA TYR A 169 -7.19 1.93 -18.85
C TYR A 169 -8.13 3.11 -19.18
N LEU A 170 -8.91 3.59 -18.18
CA LEU A 170 -9.79 4.75 -18.37
C LEU A 170 -9.03 6.03 -18.75
N PHE A 171 -7.84 6.23 -18.17
CA PHE A 171 -6.99 7.39 -18.48
C PHE A 171 -6.18 7.21 -19.77
N LYS A 172 -6.36 6.10 -20.51
CA LYS A 172 -5.60 5.78 -21.72
C LYS A 172 -4.10 5.96 -21.52
N LEU A 173 -3.59 5.47 -20.39
CA LEU A 173 -2.17 5.51 -20.10
C LEU A 173 -1.37 4.53 -20.99
N ASP A 174 -2.07 3.53 -21.55
CA ASP A 174 -1.51 2.49 -22.44
C ASP A 174 -1.39 2.93 -23.91
N GLN A 175 -1.75 4.17 -24.25
CA GLN A 175 -1.59 4.61 -25.64
C GLN A 175 -0.11 4.85 -25.94
N HIS A 176 0.52 3.87 -26.59
CA HIS A 176 1.67 4.10 -27.43
C HIS A 176 1.40 5.34 -28.31
N PRO A 177 2.34 6.27 -28.47
CA PRO A 177 2.21 7.27 -29.49
C PRO A 177 1.99 6.51 -30.79
N SER A 178 0.80 6.68 -31.38
CA SER A 178 0.52 6.17 -32.72
C SER A 178 1.63 6.63 -33.64
N GLU A 179 2.21 5.68 -34.36
CA GLU A 179 2.96 5.92 -35.58
C GLU A 179 2.07 6.73 -36.56
N GLU A 180 2.00 8.03 -36.37
CA GLU A 180 1.52 8.99 -37.34
C GLU A 180 2.62 10.04 -37.52
N ALA A 181 3.58 9.70 -38.39
CA ALA A 181 4.44 10.65 -39.08
C ALA A 181 4.70 10.14 -40.50
#